data_aa1f3af58de9de15769987e1f231d5b8
#
_entry.id   aa1f3af58de9de15769987e1f231d5b8
#
_cell.length_a   1.000
_cell.length_b   1.000
_cell.length_c   1.000
_cell.angle_alpha   90.00
_cell.angle_beta   90.00
_cell.angle_gamma   90.00
#
_symmetry.space_group_name_H-M   'P 1'
#
loop_
_entity.id
_entity.type
_entity.pdbx_description
1 polymer ?
#
loop_
_entity_poly.entity_id
_entity_poly.type
_entity_poly.pdbx_seq_one_letter_code
_entity_poly.pdbx_strand_id
1 'polypeptide(L)'
;CDSRYKMPEDPENRCILSVHYYTPWEFCVTNLQNTWGTDSDVRLLESKMNMLKTNFIDKGVPVIIGEYGTDGRNDRESRIKCNDTVVSTCHSMGIPCCIWDDGGVVDRTTGEWTTEGMLEGLQQAIG
;
A
#
# COMPACT_ATOMS: atom_id res chain seq x y z
N CYS A 1 -10.25 -5.62 2.83
CA CYS A 1 -11.09 -6.43 3.75
C CYS A 1 -12.22 -5.58 4.26
N ASP A 2 -13.42 -6.08 4.13
CA ASP A 2 -14.61 -5.43 4.70
C ASP A 2 -15.07 -6.12 6.00
N SER A 3 -16.12 -5.59 6.61
CA SER A 3 -16.68 -6.10 7.88
C SER A 3 -17.18 -7.55 7.83
N ARG A 4 -17.27 -8.17 6.65
CA ARG A 4 -17.71 -9.56 6.48
C ARG A 4 -16.56 -10.56 6.69
N TYR A 5 -15.30 -10.10 6.56
CA TYR A 5 -14.16 -10.96 6.84
C TYR A 5 -14.05 -11.23 8.34
N LYS A 6 -13.87 -12.49 8.70
CA LYS A 6 -13.67 -12.91 10.09
C LYS A 6 -12.33 -13.61 10.20
N MET A 7 -11.56 -13.21 11.21
CA MET A 7 -10.35 -13.94 11.56
C MET A 7 -10.68 -15.34 12.03
N PRO A 8 -9.81 -16.33 11.76
CA PRO A 8 -9.92 -17.65 12.38
C PRO A 8 -9.80 -17.54 13.91
N GLU A 9 -10.20 -18.59 14.63
CA GLU A 9 -9.92 -18.68 16.05
C GLU A 9 -8.40 -18.71 16.30
N ASP A 10 -7.93 -17.84 17.17
CA ASP A 10 -6.50 -17.66 17.48
C ASP A 10 -6.28 -17.46 18.97
N PRO A 11 -6.42 -18.53 19.78
CA PRO A 11 -6.33 -18.44 21.23
C PRO A 11 -4.93 -18.04 21.73
N GLU A 12 -3.92 -18.16 20.90
CA GLU A 12 -2.52 -17.81 21.22
C GLU A 12 -2.08 -16.46 20.66
N ASN A 13 -2.95 -15.73 19.96
CA ASN A 13 -2.69 -14.43 19.34
C ASN A 13 -1.45 -14.46 18.41
N ARG A 14 -1.38 -15.45 17.51
CA ARG A 14 -0.26 -15.63 16.57
C ARG A 14 -0.60 -15.26 15.13
N CYS A 15 -1.86 -14.93 14.85
CA CYS A 15 -2.30 -14.57 13.50
C CYS A 15 -2.09 -13.09 13.22
N ILE A 16 -1.66 -12.81 12.00
CA ILE A 16 -1.57 -11.46 11.42
C ILE A 16 -2.46 -11.44 10.19
N LEU A 17 -3.27 -10.40 10.03
CA LEU A 17 -4.03 -10.18 8.81
C LEU A 17 -3.11 -9.57 7.74
N SER A 18 -2.86 -10.30 6.65
CA SER A 18 -2.19 -9.78 5.48
C SER A 18 -3.20 -9.36 4.42
N VAL A 19 -3.07 -8.14 3.91
CA VAL A 19 -3.95 -7.53 2.90
C VAL A 19 -3.11 -7.08 1.72
N HIS A 20 -3.63 -7.25 0.49
CA HIS A 20 -3.06 -6.67 -0.72
C HIS A 20 -3.84 -5.42 -1.10
N TYR A 21 -3.14 -4.32 -1.37
CA TYR A 21 -3.75 -3.03 -1.69
C TYR A 21 -3.39 -2.59 -3.10
N TYR A 22 -4.35 -2.70 -4.02
CA TYR A 22 -4.23 -2.26 -5.42
C TYR A 22 -5.46 -1.44 -5.83
N THR A 23 -5.71 -0.33 -5.12
CA THR A 23 -6.88 0.52 -5.37
C THR A 23 -6.46 1.96 -5.70
N PRO A 24 -6.94 2.55 -6.79
CA PRO A 24 -7.84 1.96 -7.80
C PRO A 24 -7.12 0.95 -8.71
N TRP A 25 -7.81 -0.10 -9.09
CA TRP A 25 -7.28 -1.17 -9.94
C TRP A 25 -6.78 -0.64 -11.30
N GLU A 26 -7.49 0.34 -11.84
CA GLU A 26 -7.19 1.00 -13.11
C GLU A 26 -5.83 1.70 -13.11
N PHE A 27 -5.40 2.23 -11.97
CA PHE A 27 -4.09 2.86 -11.79
C PHE A 27 -3.03 1.85 -11.33
N CYS A 28 -3.38 1.00 -10.38
CA CYS A 28 -2.38 0.13 -9.76
C CYS A 28 -1.98 -1.05 -10.64
N VAL A 29 -2.87 -1.55 -11.54
CA VAL A 29 -2.65 -2.82 -12.23
C VAL A 29 -2.84 -2.75 -13.75
N THR A 30 -3.85 -2.04 -14.26
CA THR A 30 -4.23 -2.15 -15.68
C THR A 30 -3.76 -1.01 -16.56
N ASN A 31 -3.24 0.07 -16.00
CA ASN A 31 -2.89 1.30 -16.72
C ASN A 31 -4.07 1.92 -17.52
N LEU A 32 -5.29 1.71 -17.09
CA LEU A 32 -6.45 2.39 -17.65
C LEU A 32 -6.63 3.82 -17.09
N GLN A 33 -5.97 4.11 -15.97
CA GLN A 33 -5.84 5.43 -15.37
C GLN A 33 -4.35 5.76 -15.26
N ASN A 34 -3.90 6.85 -15.90
CA ASN A 34 -2.48 7.21 -15.95
C ASN A 34 -2.01 8.06 -14.78
N THR A 35 -2.91 8.83 -14.15
CA THR A 35 -2.56 9.77 -13.07
C THR A 35 -3.30 9.46 -11.78
N TRP A 36 -2.67 9.80 -10.65
CA TRP A 36 -3.21 9.64 -9.30
C TRP A 36 -2.86 10.86 -8.42
N GLY A 37 -3.65 11.10 -7.41
CA GLY A 37 -3.32 12.09 -6.38
C GLY A 37 -4.27 13.26 -6.29
N THR A 38 -5.49 13.10 -6.80
CA THR A 38 -6.60 14.01 -6.49
C THR A 38 -7.04 13.82 -5.04
N ASP A 39 -7.75 14.81 -4.48
CA ASP A 39 -8.34 14.67 -3.14
C ASP A 39 -9.26 13.45 -3.01
N SER A 40 -9.90 13.07 -4.11
CA SER A 40 -10.75 11.87 -4.14
C SER A 40 -9.95 10.58 -4.01
N ASP A 41 -8.80 10.51 -4.68
CA ASP A 41 -7.90 9.35 -4.61
C ASP A 41 -7.36 9.17 -3.19
N VAL A 42 -6.89 10.26 -2.60
CA VAL A 42 -6.35 10.27 -1.22
C VAL A 42 -7.44 9.85 -0.22
N ARG A 43 -8.64 10.45 -0.29
CA ARG A 43 -9.75 10.07 0.59
C ARG A 43 -10.16 8.61 0.44
N LEU A 44 -10.12 8.07 -0.77
CA LEU A 44 -10.41 6.65 -1.00
C LEU A 44 -9.40 5.75 -0.29
N LEU A 45 -8.10 6.06 -0.43
CA LEU A 45 -7.03 5.35 0.25
C LEU A 45 -7.19 5.40 1.78
N GLU A 46 -7.33 6.60 2.34
CA GLU A 46 -7.55 6.81 3.78
C GLU A 46 -8.77 6.04 4.30
N SER A 47 -9.88 6.06 3.55
CA SER A 47 -11.08 5.30 3.90
C SER A 47 -10.82 3.80 3.99
N LYS A 48 -10.03 3.24 3.05
CA LYS A 48 -9.66 1.81 3.06
C LYS A 48 -8.75 1.46 4.25
N MET A 49 -7.77 2.30 4.57
CA MET A 49 -6.88 2.08 5.71
C MET A 49 -7.62 2.26 7.05
N ASN A 50 -8.49 3.26 7.16
CA ASN A 50 -9.36 3.42 8.33
C ASN A 50 -10.29 2.23 8.56
N MET A 51 -10.77 1.60 7.49
CA MET A 51 -11.58 0.37 7.60
C MET A 51 -10.77 -0.78 8.19
N LEU A 52 -9.50 -0.94 7.81
CA LEU A 52 -8.60 -1.94 8.40
C LEU A 52 -8.35 -1.63 9.88
N LYS A 53 -8.09 -0.36 10.19
CA LYS A 53 -7.90 0.08 11.58
C LYS A 53 -9.12 -0.26 12.45
N THR A 54 -10.29 0.19 12.05
CA THR A 54 -11.53 0.01 12.83
C THR A 54 -11.95 -1.45 12.98
N ASN A 55 -11.80 -2.24 11.90
CA ASN A 55 -12.29 -3.62 11.91
C ASN A 55 -11.31 -4.62 12.54
N PHE A 56 -10.01 -4.30 12.59
CA PHE A 56 -8.98 -5.24 13.01
C PHE A 56 -8.03 -4.67 14.05
N ILE A 57 -7.30 -3.59 13.76
CA ILE A 57 -6.26 -3.06 14.66
C ILE A 57 -6.86 -2.64 15.99
N ASP A 58 -7.95 -1.88 15.99
CA ASP A 58 -8.64 -1.42 17.22
C ASP A 58 -9.25 -2.58 18.04
N LYS A 59 -9.28 -3.79 17.45
CA LYS A 59 -9.69 -5.03 18.12
C LYS A 59 -8.52 -5.93 18.50
N GLY A 60 -7.29 -5.44 18.37
CA GLY A 60 -6.09 -6.17 18.76
C GLY A 60 -5.56 -7.14 17.72
N VAL A 61 -6.07 -7.11 16.47
CA VAL A 61 -5.57 -7.93 15.38
C VAL A 61 -4.49 -7.16 14.62
N PRO A 62 -3.23 -7.63 14.59
CA PRO A 62 -2.18 -7.01 13.79
C PRO A 62 -2.50 -7.09 12.30
N VAL A 63 -2.17 -6.03 11.55
CA VAL A 63 -2.39 -5.95 10.09
C VAL A 63 -1.09 -5.61 9.39
N ILE A 64 -0.86 -6.20 8.22
CA ILE A 64 0.21 -5.86 7.29
C ILE A 64 -0.38 -5.67 5.89
N ILE A 65 0.08 -4.65 5.16
CA ILE A 65 -0.11 -4.59 3.72
C ILE A 65 1.00 -5.44 3.10
N GLY A 66 0.68 -6.70 2.82
CA GLY A 66 1.62 -7.69 2.28
C GLY A 66 2.04 -7.43 0.84
N GLU A 67 1.20 -6.70 0.11
CA GLU A 67 1.51 -6.20 -1.23
C GLU A 67 0.83 -4.86 -1.47
N TYR A 68 1.55 -3.93 -2.11
CA TYR A 68 1.01 -2.74 -2.75
C TYR A 68 1.95 -2.32 -3.88
N GLY A 69 1.47 -1.51 -4.80
CA GLY A 69 2.28 -1.00 -5.91
C GLY A 69 1.45 -0.32 -6.97
N THR A 70 2.12 0.13 -8.00
CA THR A 70 1.53 0.85 -9.13
C THR A 70 2.07 0.30 -10.45
N ASP A 71 1.25 0.34 -11.50
CA ASP A 71 1.69 -0.06 -12.84
C ASP A 71 2.84 0.85 -13.32
N GLY A 72 3.95 0.24 -13.75
CA GLY A 72 5.17 0.93 -14.17
C GLY A 72 5.02 1.83 -15.40
N ARG A 73 3.93 1.67 -16.14
CA ARG A 73 3.62 2.46 -17.35
C ARG A 73 2.93 3.78 -17.04
N ASN A 74 2.43 3.96 -15.83
CA ASN A 74 1.75 5.18 -15.41
C ASN A 74 2.72 6.36 -15.21
N ASP A 75 2.16 7.56 -15.15
CA ASP A 75 2.90 8.78 -14.86
C ASP A 75 3.79 8.63 -13.61
N ARG A 76 5.08 8.99 -13.76
CA ARG A 76 6.09 8.79 -12.72
C ARG A 76 5.76 9.50 -11.41
N GLU A 77 5.37 10.77 -11.49
CA GLU A 77 5.08 11.58 -10.31
C GLU A 77 3.85 11.07 -9.56
N SER A 78 2.83 10.66 -10.30
CA SER A 78 1.64 10.01 -9.75
C SER A 78 1.95 8.69 -9.07
N ARG A 79 2.87 7.89 -9.63
CA ARG A 79 3.33 6.63 -9.02
C ARG A 79 4.06 6.87 -7.71
N ILE A 80 4.99 7.81 -7.69
CA ILE A 80 5.71 8.19 -6.46
C ILE A 80 4.71 8.66 -5.41
N LYS A 81 3.87 9.63 -5.75
CA LYS A 81 2.86 10.18 -4.84
C LYS A 81 1.91 9.12 -4.28
N CYS A 82 1.47 8.17 -5.10
CA CYS A 82 0.59 7.09 -4.65
C CYS A 82 1.30 6.18 -3.64
N ASN A 83 2.51 5.72 -3.97
CA ASN A 83 3.27 4.84 -3.08
C ASN A 83 3.64 5.53 -1.76
N ASP A 84 4.07 6.79 -1.79
CA ASP A 84 4.36 7.59 -0.59
C ASP A 84 3.13 7.78 0.29
N THR A 85 1.97 8.05 -0.33
CA THR A 85 0.71 8.21 0.41
C THR A 85 0.26 6.91 1.06
N VAL A 86 0.43 5.76 0.38
CA VAL A 86 0.17 4.43 0.99
C VAL A 86 1.06 4.26 2.21
N VAL A 87 2.36 4.46 2.07
CA VAL A 87 3.33 4.22 3.14
C VAL A 87 3.10 5.16 4.31
N SER A 88 2.97 6.47 4.07
CA SER A 88 2.76 7.45 5.15
C SER A 88 1.46 7.21 5.92
N THR A 89 0.37 6.89 5.19
CA THR A 89 -0.93 6.58 5.82
C THR A 89 -0.84 5.31 6.67
N CYS A 90 -0.25 4.26 6.14
CA CYS A 90 -0.06 3.01 6.87
C CYS A 90 0.88 3.18 8.07
N HIS A 91 1.99 3.90 7.90
CA HIS A 91 2.95 4.19 8.98
C HIS A 91 2.27 4.92 10.14
N SER A 92 1.43 5.93 9.84
CA SER A 92 0.67 6.66 10.88
C SER A 92 -0.29 5.79 11.69
N MET A 93 -0.67 4.62 11.16
CA MET A 93 -1.56 3.65 11.80
C MET A 93 -0.81 2.44 12.40
N GLY A 94 0.52 2.41 12.30
CA GLY A 94 1.34 1.27 12.72
C GLY A 94 1.18 0.03 11.85
N ILE A 95 0.83 0.21 10.56
CA ILE A 95 0.68 -0.88 9.59
C ILE A 95 1.96 -0.99 8.75
N PRO A 96 2.73 -2.08 8.86
CA PRO A 96 3.84 -2.34 7.94
C PRO A 96 3.35 -2.53 6.50
N CYS A 97 4.17 -2.11 5.52
CA CYS A 97 3.86 -2.24 4.10
C CYS A 97 5.01 -2.88 3.34
N CYS A 98 4.68 -3.77 2.38
CA CYS A 98 5.64 -4.38 1.48
C CYS A 98 5.29 -3.97 0.04
N ILE A 99 6.19 -3.22 -0.61
CA ILE A 99 6.03 -2.92 -2.03
C ILE A 99 6.21 -4.20 -2.84
N TRP A 100 5.29 -4.43 -3.79
CA TRP A 100 5.41 -5.56 -4.70
C TRP A 100 6.42 -5.27 -5.80
N ASP A 101 7.42 -6.15 -5.95
CA ASP A 101 8.39 -6.10 -7.03
C ASP A 101 8.35 -7.39 -7.86
N ASP A 102 7.88 -7.25 -9.09
CA ASP A 102 7.93 -8.29 -10.13
C ASP A 102 9.14 -8.13 -11.06
N GLY A 103 10.11 -7.30 -10.69
CA GLY A 103 11.26 -6.88 -11.49
C GLY A 103 11.11 -5.49 -12.10
N GLY A 104 9.99 -4.81 -11.81
CA GLY A 104 9.71 -3.46 -12.30
C GLY A 104 10.04 -2.34 -11.30
N VAL A 105 10.34 -2.67 -10.05
CA VAL A 105 10.67 -1.70 -8.99
C VAL A 105 12.17 -1.62 -8.76
N VAL A 106 12.85 -2.76 -8.71
CA VAL A 106 14.30 -2.86 -8.53
C VAL A 106 14.90 -3.65 -9.68
N ASP A 107 15.94 -3.09 -10.30
CA ASP A 107 16.78 -3.84 -11.24
C ASP A 107 17.59 -4.87 -10.44
N ARG A 108 17.24 -6.14 -10.60
CA ARG A 108 17.86 -7.25 -9.86
C ARG A 108 19.30 -7.54 -10.27
N THR A 109 19.79 -6.93 -11.36
CA THR A 109 21.19 -7.05 -11.79
C THR A 109 22.07 -6.03 -11.09
N THR A 110 21.59 -4.78 -10.96
CA THR A 110 22.35 -3.67 -10.37
C THR A 110 21.97 -3.40 -8.91
N GLY A 111 20.77 -3.80 -8.47
CA GLY A 111 20.20 -3.46 -7.18
C GLY A 111 19.65 -2.04 -7.10
N GLU A 112 19.58 -1.33 -8.22
CA GLU A 112 19.11 0.05 -8.29
C GLU A 112 17.58 0.11 -8.47
N TRP A 113 16.97 1.16 -7.93
CA TRP A 113 15.56 1.44 -8.16
C TRP A 113 15.33 1.90 -9.59
N THR A 114 14.37 1.32 -10.27
CA THR A 114 14.06 1.61 -11.68
C THR A 114 13.37 2.97 -11.87
N THR A 115 12.72 3.48 -10.82
CA THR A 115 12.03 4.77 -10.84
C THR A 115 12.80 5.76 -9.97
N GLU A 116 13.44 6.74 -10.63
CA GLU A 116 14.14 7.83 -9.95
C GLU A 116 13.20 8.60 -9.01
N GLY A 117 13.64 8.85 -7.78
CA GLY A 117 12.87 9.54 -6.73
C GLY A 117 11.92 8.65 -5.94
N MET A 118 11.73 7.38 -6.32
CA MET A 118 10.82 6.48 -5.60
C MET A 118 11.35 6.15 -4.19
N LEU A 119 12.63 5.77 -4.09
CA LEU A 119 13.22 5.43 -2.80
C LEU A 119 13.23 6.62 -1.83
N GLU A 120 13.61 7.79 -2.33
CA GLU A 120 13.64 9.03 -1.55
C GLU A 120 12.25 9.39 -1.04
N GLY A 121 11.23 9.27 -1.89
CA GLY A 121 9.83 9.49 -1.50
C GLY A 121 9.40 8.54 -0.39
N LEU A 122 9.62 7.24 -0.57
CA LEU A 122 9.28 6.22 0.44
C LEU A 122 10.00 6.46 1.78
N GLN A 123 11.28 6.87 1.75
CA GLN A 123 12.04 7.21 2.96
C GLN A 123 11.46 8.43 3.67
N GLN A 124 11.09 9.49 2.92
CA GLN A 124 10.45 10.68 3.47
C GLN A 124 9.06 10.38 4.06
N ALA A 125 8.34 9.43 3.48
CA ALA A 125 7.01 9.05 3.93
C ALA A 125 6.97 8.43 5.34
N ILE A 126 8.10 7.91 5.82
CA ILE A 126 8.22 7.30 7.16
C ILE A 126 9.02 8.18 8.16
N GLY A 127 9.50 9.34 7.73
CA GLY A 127 10.26 10.29 8.56
C GLY A 127 11.73 10.00 8.54
#